data_592ff89e41c9eeeab140973af2396b6a
#
_entry.id   592ff89e41c9eeeab140973af2396b6a
#
_cell.length_a   1.000
_cell.length_b   1.000
_cell.length_c   1.000
_cell.angle_alpha   90.00
_cell.angle_beta   90.00
_cell.angle_gamma   90.00
#
_symmetry.space_group_name_H-M   'P 1'
#
loop_
_entity.id
_entity.type
_entity.pdbx_description
1 polymer ?
#
loop_
_entity_poly.entity_id
_entity_poly.type
_entity_poly.pdbx_seq_one_letter_code
_entity_poly.pdbx_strand_id
1 'polypeptide(L)'
;EAVETGQSIGETTAKLRKDYGFTPEKAKVIARTETARALGVGVKEAAVHQGRDEKRWVTSGDDLVSDDCRENESRSSGWIPIGETFASGVDTVPQHPNCRCNVRYRTKELEADVVIPPPPEKPPKKSVMLEFRCPSCNHLLGRDVFTGTRILCRHCKAERTAS
;
A
#
# COMPACT_ATOMS: atom_id res chain seq x y z
N GLU A 1 -15.42 1.37 14.45
CA GLU A 1 -16.17 0.15 14.06
C GLU A 1 -15.71 -0.45 12.73
N ALA A 2 -15.72 0.30 11.58
CA ALA A 2 -15.37 -0.28 10.27
C ALA A 2 -13.93 -0.81 10.21
N VAL A 3 -12.97 -0.11 10.80
CA VAL A 3 -11.55 -0.51 10.86
C VAL A 3 -11.38 -1.69 11.83
N GLU A 4 -12.02 -1.67 12.96
CA GLU A 4 -11.99 -2.75 13.97
C GLU A 4 -12.60 -4.05 13.45
N THR A 5 -13.64 -3.96 12.64
CA THR A 5 -14.32 -5.12 12.04
C THR A 5 -13.71 -5.58 10.72
N GLY A 6 -12.67 -4.91 10.22
CA GLY A 6 -12.01 -5.23 8.95
C GLY A 6 -12.87 -4.99 7.71
N GLN A 7 -13.91 -4.15 7.80
CA GLN A 7 -14.76 -3.83 6.67
C GLN A 7 -14.01 -3.09 5.57
N SER A 8 -14.20 -3.51 4.34
CA SER A 8 -13.66 -2.82 3.17
C SER A 8 -14.33 -1.44 2.95
N ILE A 9 -13.63 -0.56 2.23
CA ILE A 9 -14.22 0.74 1.82
C ILE A 9 -15.52 0.52 1.03
N GLY A 10 -15.60 -0.54 0.21
CA GLY A 10 -16.80 -0.88 -0.55
C GLY A 10 -18.00 -1.23 0.35
N GLU A 11 -17.79 -2.08 1.35
CA GLU A 11 -18.83 -2.47 2.32
C GLU A 11 -19.28 -1.28 3.17
N THR A 12 -18.34 -0.47 3.65
CA THR A 12 -18.66 0.77 4.39
C THR A 12 -19.45 1.75 3.51
N THR A 13 -19.08 1.90 2.24
CA THR A 13 -19.83 2.74 1.29
C THR A 13 -21.26 2.22 1.08
N ALA A 14 -21.42 0.91 0.90
CA ALA A 14 -22.75 0.30 0.74
C ALA A 14 -23.62 0.51 1.99
N LYS A 15 -23.07 0.35 3.18
CA LYS A 15 -23.76 0.59 4.45
C LYS A 15 -24.18 2.05 4.60
N LEU A 16 -23.28 3.01 4.32
CA LEU A 16 -23.60 4.43 4.37
C LEU A 16 -24.75 4.82 3.42
N ARG A 17 -24.80 4.23 2.23
CA ARG A 17 -25.91 4.43 1.29
C ARG A 17 -27.22 3.88 1.82
N LYS A 18 -27.19 2.66 2.34
CA LYS A 18 -28.37 1.97 2.86
C LYS A 18 -28.95 2.67 4.10
N ASP A 19 -28.09 3.01 5.07
CA ASP A 19 -28.54 3.45 6.38
C ASP A 19 -28.84 4.96 6.43
N TYR A 20 -28.16 5.77 5.58
CA TYR A 20 -28.27 7.23 5.59
C TYR A 20 -28.72 7.86 4.26
N GLY A 21 -28.99 7.07 3.25
CA GLY A 21 -29.48 7.56 1.95
C GLY A 21 -28.48 8.44 1.18
N PHE A 22 -27.17 8.34 1.47
CA PHE A 22 -26.15 9.13 0.77
C PHE A 22 -26.01 8.67 -0.70
N THR A 23 -25.69 9.65 -1.58
CA THR A 23 -25.30 9.32 -2.96
C THR A 23 -24.04 8.44 -2.96
N PRO A 24 -23.80 7.62 -4.00
CA PRO A 24 -22.62 6.77 -4.09
C PRO A 24 -21.31 7.54 -3.92
N GLU A 25 -21.20 8.72 -4.55
CA GLU A 25 -20.02 9.57 -4.52
C GLU A 25 -19.76 10.10 -3.10
N LYS A 26 -20.80 10.64 -2.44
CA LYS A 26 -20.71 11.14 -1.07
C LYS A 26 -20.34 10.04 -0.08
N ALA A 27 -21.00 8.89 -0.18
CA ALA A 27 -20.73 7.74 0.68
C ALA A 27 -19.28 7.25 0.52
N LYS A 28 -18.75 7.21 -0.71
CA LYS A 28 -17.37 6.82 -1.02
C LYS A 28 -16.35 7.81 -0.43
N VAL A 29 -16.60 9.11 -0.56
CA VAL A 29 -15.73 10.15 0.03
C VAL A 29 -15.68 10.00 1.55
N ILE A 30 -16.85 9.86 2.21
CA ILE A 30 -16.94 9.69 3.66
C ILE A 30 -16.19 8.42 4.09
N ALA A 31 -16.48 7.27 3.46
CA ALA A 31 -15.85 6.00 3.81
C ALA A 31 -14.32 6.08 3.72
N ARG A 32 -13.77 6.64 2.63
CA ARG A 32 -12.33 6.82 2.45
C ARG A 32 -11.72 7.75 3.49
N THR A 33 -12.36 8.88 3.75
CA THR A 33 -11.84 9.90 4.67
C THR A 33 -11.80 9.37 6.11
N GLU A 34 -12.88 8.74 6.55
CA GLU A 34 -12.94 8.20 7.91
C GLU A 34 -12.04 6.97 8.10
N THR A 35 -11.89 6.12 7.09
CA THR A 35 -10.91 5.03 7.13
C THR A 35 -9.48 5.60 7.22
N ALA A 36 -9.15 6.61 6.41
CA ALA A 36 -7.84 7.26 6.46
C ALA A 36 -7.58 7.92 7.82
N ARG A 37 -8.60 8.55 8.43
CA ARG A 37 -8.53 9.15 9.76
C ARG A 37 -8.22 8.10 10.84
N ALA A 38 -8.97 7.02 10.86
CA ALA A 38 -8.78 5.95 11.84
C ALA A 38 -7.39 5.30 11.70
N LEU A 39 -6.95 5.04 10.46
CA LEU A 39 -5.62 4.50 10.19
C LEU A 39 -4.52 5.50 10.58
N GLY A 40 -4.68 6.79 10.27
CA GLY A 40 -3.71 7.83 10.62
C GLY A 40 -3.50 7.92 12.15
N VAL A 41 -4.58 7.89 12.91
CA VAL A 41 -4.53 7.89 14.39
C VAL A 41 -3.83 6.62 14.89
N GLY A 42 -4.25 5.45 14.42
CA GLY A 42 -3.67 4.18 14.86
C GLY A 42 -2.17 4.06 14.53
N VAL A 43 -1.75 4.52 13.34
CA VAL A 43 -0.32 4.54 12.97
C VAL A 43 0.47 5.50 13.84
N LYS A 44 -0.08 6.68 14.18
CA LYS A 44 0.56 7.62 15.10
C LYS A 44 0.73 7.01 16.48
N GLU A 45 -0.33 6.43 17.05
CA GLU A 45 -0.27 5.78 18.36
C GLU A 45 0.76 4.64 18.37
N ALA A 46 0.78 3.81 17.35
CA ALA A 46 1.78 2.75 17.21
C ALA A 46 3.21 3.32 17.13
N ALA A 47 3.40 4.45 16.42
CA ALA A 47 4.70 5.11 16.34
C ALA A 47 5.17 5.63 17.71
N VAL A 48 4.26 6.24 18.49
CA VAL A 48 4.56 6.68 19.87
C VAL A 48 4.95 5.49 20.75
N HIS A 49 4.19 4.40 20.70
CA HIS A 49 4.49 3.17 21.44
C HIS A 49 5.85 2.54 21.05
N GLN A 50 6.28 2.73 19.80
CA GLN A 50 7.59 2.29 19.31
C GLN A 50 8.73 3.25 19.66
N GLY A 51 8.48 4.32 20.43
CA GLY A 51 9.49 5.32 20.78
C GLY A 51 9.92 6.22 19.64
N ARG A 52 9.06 6.40 18.62
CA ARG A 52 9.29 7.39 17.57
C ARG A 52 9.08 8.79 18.15
N ASP A 53 9.94 9.72 17.84
CA ASP A 53 9.95 11.08 18.40
C ASP A 53 9.76 12.17 17.35
N GLU A 54 9.90 11.84 16.07
CA GLU A 54 9.73 12.79 14.97
C GLU A 54 8.75 12.27 13.92
N LYS A 55 8.10 13.22 13.24
CA LYS A 55 7.18 12.96 12.13
C LYS A 55 7.39 13.91 10.97
N ARG A 56 6.95 13.48 9.78
CA ARG A 56 6.99 14.29 8.55
C ARG A 56 5.79 14.00 7.67
N TRP A 57 5.20 15.05 7.12
CA TRP A 57 4.16 14.94 6.11
C TRP A 57 4.75 14.52 4.76
N VAL A 58 4.04 13.67 4.04
CA VAL A 58 4.41 13.24 2.69
C VAL A 58 3.18 13.32 1.80
N THR A 59 3.24 14.14 0.78
CA THR A 59 2.16 14.27 -0.21
C THR A 59 2.16 13.13 -1.22
N SER A 60 1.06 12.99 -1.96
CA SER A 60 0.99 12.04 -3.10
C SER A 60 1.82 12.49 -4.31
N GLY A 61 2.32 13.73 -4.33
CA GLY A 61 3.22 14.25 -5.37
C GLY A 61 2.55 14.54 -6.72
N ASP A 62 1.23 14.59 -6.78
CA ASP A 62 0.48 14.90 -8.00
C ASP A 62 -0.19 16.29 -7.94
N ASP A 63 -0.80 16.70 -9.07
CA ASP A 63 -1.42 18.02 -9.22
C ASP A 63 -2.70 18.22 -8.38
N LEU A 64 -3.23 17.14 -7.79
CA LEU A 64 -4.42 17.16 -6.95
C LEU A 64 -4.11 17.34 -5.46
N VAL A 65 -2.85 17.59 -5.10
CA VAL A 65 -2.44 17.91 -3.74
C VAL A 65 -2.90 19.33 -3.40
N SER A 66 -3.62 19.49 -2.28
CA SER A 66 -4.03 20.83 -1.81
C SER A 66 -2.86 21.66 -1.32
N ASP A 67 -3.02 22.98 -1.29
CA ASP A 67 -1.98 23.89 -0.83
C ASP A 67 -1.64 23.64 0.65
N ASP A 68 -2.63 23.40 1.50
CA ASP A 68 -2.41 23.04 2.92
C ASP A 68 -1.54 21.78 3.06
N CYS A 69 -1.77 20.76 2.23
CA CYS A 69 -0.95 19.55 2.24
C CYS A 69 0.48 19.81 1.78
N ARG A 70 0.66 20.69 0.77
CA ARG A 70 2.00 21.13 0.31
C ARG A 70 2.73 21.91 1.40
N GLU A 71 2.01 22.81 2.10
CA GLU A 71 2.58 23.55 3.22
C GLU A 71 2.98 22.64 4.37
N ASN A 72 2.15 21.66 4.73
CA ASN A 72 2.48 20.64 5.74
C ASN A 72 3.77 19.89 5.37
N GLU A 73 3.92 19.46 4.10
CA GLU A 73 5.12 18.77 3.63
C GLU A 73 6.35 19.69 3.67
N SER A 74 6.22 20.92 3.16
CA SER A 74 7.31 21.89 3.12
C SER A 74 7.82 22.22 4.51
N ARG A 75 6.94 22.56 5.45
CA ARG A 75 7.30 22.93 6.82
C ARG A 75 7.79 21.75 7.67
N SER A 76 7.40 20.53 7.36
CA SER A 76 7.86 19.32 8.03
C SER A 76 8.99 18.59 7.29
N SER A 77 9.56 19.18 6.23
CA SER A 77 10.62 18.55 5.43
C SER A 77 11.86 18.19 6.26
N GLY A 78 12.19 19.00 7.29
CA GLY A 78 13.26 18.77 8.24
C GLY A 78 12.87 17.88 9.43
N TRP A 79 11.71 17.25 9.39
CA TRP A 79 11.07 16.54 10.49
C TRP A 79 10.67 17.46 11.65
N ILE A 80 9.55 17.20 12.27
CA ILE A 80 9.04 17.91 13.43
C ILE A 80 8.78 16.92 14.57
N PRO A 81 8.80 17.36 15.85
CA PRO A 81 8.46 16.53 16.98
C PRO A 81 7.08 15.85 16.80
N ILE A 82 6.97 14.59 17.22
CA ILE A 82 5.73 13.80 17.04
C ILE A 82 4.53 14.41 17.75
N GLY A 83 4.75 15.17 18.82
CA GLY A 83 3.71 15.87 19.60
C GLY A 83 3.26 17.21 19.01
N GLU A 84 3.98 17.76 18.03
CA GLU A 84 3.61 19.02 17.38
C GLU A 84 2.54 18.80 16.28
N THR A 85 1.72 19.82 16.02
CA THR A 85 0.78 19.82 14.88
C THR A 85 1.49 20.27 13.60
N PHE A 86 1.01 19.80 12.45
CA PHE A 86 1.44 20.32 11.15
C PHE A 86 0.96 21.75 10.93
N ALA A 87 1.49 22.45 9.93
CA ALA A 87 1.18 23.85 9.62
C ALA A 87 -0.32 24.15 9.50
N SER A 88 -1.08 23.21 8.98
CA SER A 88 -2.54 23.29 8.88
C SER A 88 -3.30 23.06 10.21
N GLY A 89 -2.59 22.85 11.30
CA GLY A 89 -3.18 22.59 12.63
C GLY A 89 -3.63 21.15 12.87
N VAL A 90 -3.44 20.25 11.92
CA VAL A 90 -3.74 18.82 12.11
C VAL A 90 -2.54 18.07 12.68
N ASP A 91 -2.83 17.00 13.37
CA ASP A 91 -1.82 16.17 14.02
C ASP A 91 -1.39 14.97 13.16
N THR A 92 -2.28 14.47 12.33
CA THR A 92 -2.04 13.38 11.37
C THR A 92 -2.99 13.48 10.18
N VAL A 93 -2.87 12.56 9.21
CA VAL A 93 -3.79 12.47 8.07
C VAL A 93 -5.17 11.96 8.49
N PRO A 94 -6.24 12.32 7.77
CA PRO A 94 -6.30 13.20 6.60
C PRO A 94 -6.45 14.69 6.96
N GLN A 95 -5.93 15.60 6.14
CA GLN A 95 -6.16 17.04 6.27
C GLN A 95 -7.56 17.45 5.82
N HIS A 96 -8.04 16.85 4.73
CA HIS A 96 -9.30 17.19 4.08
C HIS A 96 -9.97 15.91 3.51
N PRO A 97 -11.25 15.97 3.08
CA PRO A 97 -11.89 14.84 2.40
C PRO A 97 -11.10 14.37 1.17
N ASN A 98 -11.00 13.05 0.98
CA ASN A 98 -10.20 12.42 -0.06
C ASN A 98 -8.68 12.72 -0.02
N CYS A 99 -8.15 13.15 1.11
CA CYS A 99 -6.70 13.32 1.25
C CYS A 99 -5.97 11.99 0.98
N ARG A 100 -4.88 12.07 0.20
CA ARG A 100 -4.06 10.91 -0.18
C ARG A 100 -2.64 11.00 0.36
N CYS A 101 -2.41 11.96 1.24
CA CYS A 101 -1.12 12.14 1.91
C CYS A 101 -0.89 11.07 2.97
N ASN A 102 0.34 10.98 3.44
CA ASN A 102 0.76 10.08 4.49
C ASN A 102 1.62 10.83 5.51
N VAL A 103 1.84 10.24 6.69
CA VAL A 103 2.80 10.71 7.69
C VAL A 103 3.84 9.63 7.91
N ARG A 104 5.11 10.03 7.86
CA ARG A 104 6.24 9.17 8.23
C ARG A 104 6.68 9.50 9.65
N TYR A 105 7.15 8.50 10.35
CA TYR A 105 7.64 8.59 11.73
C TYR A 105 9.04 8.00 11.82
N ARG A 106 9.92 8.62 12.64
CA ARG A 106 11.26 8.10 12.90
C ARG A 106 11.67 8.35 14.34
N THR A 107 12.76 7.71 14.76
CA THR A 107 13.49 8.04 15.97
C THR A 107 14.75 8.78 15.57
N LYS A 108 15.00 9.95 16.14
CA LYS A 108 16.12 10.83 15.81
C LYS A 108 17.48 10.16 16.02
N GLU A 109 17.62 9.35 17.05
CA GLU A 109 18.87 8.68 17.40
C GLU A 109 19.26 7.53 16.46
N LEU A 110 18.31 6.98 15.67
CA LEU A 110 18.58 5.84 14.79
C LEU A 110 19.24 6.20 13.45
N GLU A 111 19.34 7.49 13.11
CA GLU A 111 20.00 7.88 11.84
C GLU A 111 21.53 7.89 11.91
N ALA A 112 22.13 7.90 13.11
CA ALA A 112 23.58 7.96 13.27
C ALA A 112 24.30 6.61 13.08
N ASP A 113 23.61 5.45 13.27
CA ASP A 113 24.26 4.14 13.32
C ASP A 113 23.60 3.03 12.49
N VAL A 114 22.44 3.27 11.90
CA VAL A 114 21.81 2.25 11.05
C VAL A 114 22.33 2.38 9.62
N VAL A 115 23.44 1.72 9.34
CA VAL A 115 23.73 1.24 7.98
C VAL A 115 22.64 0.26 7.62
N ILE A 116 21.53 0.78 7.08
CA ILE A 116 20.51 -0.09 6.47
C ILE A 116 21.23 -0.86 5.37
N PRO A 117 21.41 -2.19 5.47
CA PRO A 117 21.96 -2.94 4.36
C PRO A 117 21.10 -2.62 3.14
N PRO A 118 21.70 -2.43 1.96
CA PRO A 118 20.93 -2.19 0.75
C PRO A 118 19.83 -3.25 0.67
N PRO A 119 18.60 -2.86 0.28
CA PRO A 119 17.52 -3.82 0.15
C PRO A 119 18.04 -4.97 -0.71
N PRO A 120 17.74 -6.23 -0.36
CA PRO A 120 18.22 -7.37 -1.12
C PRO A 120 17.92 -7.08 -2.59
N GLU A 121 18.96 -7.12 -3.43
CA GLU A 121 18.81 -6.86 -4.86
C GLU A 121 17.61 -7.67 -5.33
N LYS A 122 16.64 -6.98 -5.93
CA LYS A 122 15.49 -7.67 -6.53
C LYS A 122 16.07 -8.79 -7.38
N PRO A 123 15.66 -10.04 -7.15
CA PRO A 123 16.17 -11.14 -7.96
C PRO A 123 16.09 -10.73 -9.43
N PRO A 124 17.15 -10.96 -10.21
CA PRO A 124 17.18 -10.48 -11.58
C PRO A 124 15.90 -10.92 -12.28
N LYS A 125 15.19 -9.97 -12.91
CA LYS A 125 13.98 -10.24 -13.71
C LYS A 125 14.35 -10.98 -15.01
N LYS A 126 15.25 -11.95 -14.94
CA LYS A 126 15.47 -13.00 -15.91
C LYS A 126 14.95 -14.30 -15.29
N SER A 127 13.63 -14.41 -15.16
CA SER A 127 13.04 -15.72 -15.34
C SER A 127 13.36 -16.09 -16.78
N VAL A 128 14.31 -16.97 -16.96
CA VAL A 128 14.37 -17.77 -18.17
C VAL A 128 13.02 -18.46 -18.17
N MET A 129 12.08 -17.98 -18.99
CA MET A 129 10.79 -18.65 -19.17
C MET A 129 11.12 -20.01 -19.74
N LEU A 130 11.17 -21.03 -18.88
CA LEU A 130 11.34 -22.40 -19.31
C LEU A 130 10.07 -22.80 -20.05
N GLU A 131 10.12 -22.72 -21.37
CA GLU A 131 9.04 -23.20 -22.22
C GLU A 131 9.11 -24.73 -22.26
N PHE A 132 8.12 -25.37 -21.68
CA PHE A 132 7.98 -26.81 -21.76
C PHE A 132 7.24 -27.18 -23.04
N ARG A 133 7.96 -27.80 -23.98
CA ARG A 133 7.42 -28.21 -25.28
C ARG A 133 7.30 -29.72 -25.38
N CYS A 134 6.29 -30.18 -26.10
CA CYS A 134 6.11 -31.61 -26.35
C CYS A 134 7.25 -32.15 -27.24
N PRO A 135 8.05 -33.15 -26.78
CA PRO A 135 9.14 -33.68 -27.54
C PRO A 135 8.70 -34.43 -28.83
N SER A 136 7.43 -34.84 -28.91
CA SER A 136 6.91 -35.55 -30.07
C SER A 136 6.40 -34.65 -31.20
N CYS A 137 5.84 -33.48 -30.89
CA CYS A 137 5.25 -32.58 -31.87
C CYS A 137 5.65 -31.10 -31.69
N ASN A 138 6.60 -30.80 -30.80
CA ASN A 138 7.13 -29.47 -30.49
C ASN A 138 6.10 -28.41 -30.09
N HIS A 139 4.84 -28.83 -29.81
CA HIS A 139 3.81 -27.91 -29.37
C HIS A 139 4.08 -27.41 -27.96
N LEU A 140 3.87 -26.09 -27.70
CA LEU A 140 4.04 -25.50 -26.37
C LEU A 140 3.01 -26.08 -25.42
N LEU A 141 3.47 -26.72 -24.33
CA LEU A 141 2.62 -27.32 -23.31
C LEU A 141 2.38 -26.39 -22.11
N GLY A 142 3.33 -25.51 -21.82
CA GLY A 142 3.24 -24.53 -20.73
C GLY A 142 4.51 -23.71 -20.60
N ARG A 143 4.39 -22.63 -19.81
CA ARG A 143 5.53 -21.81 -19.37
C ARG A 143 5.62 -21.93 -17.85
N ASP A 144 6.81 -21.95 -17.30
CA ASP A 144 7.05 -22.05 -15.86
C ASP A 144 6.34 -23.25 -15.18
N VAL A 145 6.38 -24.41 -15.84
CA VAL A 145 5.78 -25.65 -15.35
C VAL A 145 6.69 -26.28 -14.32
N PHE A 146 6.14 -26.65 -13.15
CA PHE A 146 6.92 -27.30 -12.10
C PHE A 146 7.39 -28.69 -12.51
N THR A 147 8.64 -29.04 -12.16
CA THR A 147 9.21 -30.37 -12.39
C THR A 147 8.31 -31.46 -11.79
N GLY A 148 8.04 -32.51 -12.54
CA GLY A 148 7.15 -33.60 -12.10
C GLY A 148 5.67 -33.41 -12.47
N THR A 149 5.27 -32.24 -13.01
CA THR A 149 3.89 -32.02 -13.45
C THR A 149 3.59 -32.87 -14.68
N ARG A 150 2.52 -33.64 -14.62
CA ARG A 150 2.02 -34.42 -15.78
C ARG A 150 1.10 -33.55 -16.64
N ILE A 151 1.42 -33.43 -17.92
CA ILE A 151 0.66 -32.64 -18.86
C ILE A 151 0.30 -33.49 -20.08
N LEU A 152 -0.98 -33.46 -20.44
CA LEU A 152 -1.46 -34.09 -21.65
C LEU A 152 -1.32 -33.13 -22.83
N CYS A 153 -0.54 -33.51 -23.84
CA CYS A 153 -0.44 -32.72 -25.06
C CYS A 153 -1.77 -32.73 -25.82
N ARG A 154 -2.42 -31.58 -25.96
CA ARG A 154 -3.70 -31.47 -26.68
C ARG A 154 -3.58 -31.77 -28.17
N HIS A 155 -2.39 -31.63 -28.74
CA HIS A 155 -2.14 -31.84 -30.17
C HIS A 155 -1.89 -33.32 -30.53
N CYS A 156 -0.98 -34.00 -29.83
CA CYS A 156 -0.67 -35.42 -30.11
C CYS A 156 -1.23 -36.37 -29.02
N LYS A 157 -1.95 -35.88 -28.02
CA LYS A 157 -2.57 -36.61 -26.91
C LYS A 157 -1.60 -37.49 -26.09
N ALA A 158 -0.31 -37.28 -26.20
CA ALA A 158 0.69 -37.98 -25.39
C ALA A 158 0.81 -37.32 -24.01
N GLU A 159 0.82 -38.14 -22.96
CA GLU A 159 1.12 -37.68 -21.59
C GLU A 159 2.62 -37.45 -21.43
N ARG A 160 2.98 -36.35 -20.78
CA ARG A 160 4.38 -35.94 -20.54
C ARG A 160 4.57 -35.43 -19.12
N THR A 161 5.71 -35.69 -18.55
CA THR A 161 6.12 -35.15 -17.26
C THR A 161 7.15 -34.06 -17.49
N ALA A 162 6.98 -32.90 -16.88
CA ALA A 162 7.96 -31.83 -16.93
C ALA A 162 9.23 -32.26 -16.19
N SER A 163 10.37 -32.17 -16.82
CA SER A 163 11.68 -32.51 -16.27
C SER A 163 12.52 -31.28 -16.03
#